data_140dc35ce282c0dff845c9494718ab10
#
_entry.id   140dc35ce282c0dff845c9494718ab10
#
_cell.length_a   1.000
_cell.length_b   1.000
_cell.length_c   1.000
_cell.angle_alpha   90.00
_cell.angle_beta   90.00
_cell.angle_gamma   90.00
#
_symmetry.space_group_name_H-M   'P 1'
#
loop_
_entity.id
_entity.type
_entity.pdbx_description
1 polymer ?
#
loop_
_entity_poly.entity_id
_entity_poly.type
_entity_poly.pdbx_seq_one_letter_code
_entity_poly.pdbx_strand_id
1 'polypeptide(L)'
;MSPQPYSGAQIRSSLVAYSIGKAISAPLSLLLILLLAAVMQRSEYASYIAAAAVLEICVVLGTFGVEWVMQTALAGIRVHGNGLQLRRAVFRLGAVPFVAYGLLGTALWMQAPRVSELLGGVAAPDLLRVYAVVLVLEGPARILRDSLMAVLLLQRISQVSLVVRVVAVFVMVMAVLLTGHTLDALVLGRIEIAAAATGLLIALGGLIHQLRSERQSMIDSEPVAGASVHARARARNASIAPWVGWRSLRFAGHAYFSIVLMLLVGTDVMTALVARCLGAEATAAFGFVVRLVEMARRYLPMDLFWGVIRPAAIGRYEAGGQDRAALIQDCNRMVDANLIAVGFVLTLSLAVGDALVGLLSRGQFTHARTVLIALLPILASHTIRRGVELMAYVRGRSGDFARAAVACLLAPPLTVLLLRTGEPAAAPFAVLVADGLFIMMALRAMDAAGESIDFNVHRWGRLALTCVLAACLGLALRSLWPSQTGTVLAFLLTGSAFVLLARKFTLIDATEWSRLGHFMRSRVRA
;
A
#
# COMPACT_ATOMS: atom_id res chain seq x y z
N MET A 1 -36.89 6.60 -9.54
CA MET A 1 -35.63 7.35 -9.29
C MET A 1 -34.47 6.36 -9.43
N SER A 2 -33.66 6.45 -10.47
CA SER A 2 -32.43 5.66 -10.56
C SER A 2 -31.53 6.05 -9.37
N PRO A 3 -30.98 5.08 -8.61
CA PRO A 3 -30.09 5.39 -7.50
C PRO A 3 -28.93 6.24 -8.03
N GLN A 4 -28.72 7.41 -7.45
CA GLN A 4 -27.58 8.27 -7.81
C GLN A 4 -26.29 7.49 -7.62
N PRO A 5 -25.41 7.42 -8.65
CA PRO A 5 -24.11 6.81 -8.50
C PRO A 5 -23.36 7.52 -7.35
N TYR A 6 -22.71 6.74 -6.49
CA TYR A 6 -22.05 7.21 -5.27
C TYR A 6 -23.01 7.73 -4.16
N SER A 7 -24.20 7.11 -4.01
CA SER A 7 -25.06 7.41 -2.86
C SER A 7 -24.36 7.11 -1.53
N GLY A 8 -24.68 7.88 -0.48
CA GLY A 8 -24.06 7.70 0.85
C GLY A 8 -24.22 6.27 1.39
N ALA A 9 -25.35 5.59 1.08
CA ALA A 9 -25.59 4.20 1.44
C ALA A 9 -24.64 3.23 0.75
N GLN A 10 -24.35 3.42 -0.55
CA GLN A 10 -23.40 2.59 -1.29
C GLN A 10 -21.98 2.79 -0.80
N ILE A 11 -21.55 4.02 -0.54
CA ILE A 11 -20.24 4.32 0.02
C ILE A 11 -20.09 3.67 1.39
N ARG A 12 -21.11 3.79 2.26
CA ARG A 12 -21.11 3.16 3.59
C ARG A 12 -20.98 1.64 3.52
N SER A 13 -21.79 0.99 2.68
CA SER A 13 -21.74 -0.47 2.48
C SER A 13 -20.36 -0.92 1.99
N SER A 14 -19.79 -0.16 1.05
CA SER A 14 -18.46 -0.40 0.50
C SER A 14 -17.36 -0.26 1.56
N LEU A 15 -17.45 0.75 2.44
CA LEU A 15 -16.53 0.97 3.55
C LEU A 15 -16.60 -0.14 4.60
N VAL A 16 -17.81 -0.55 4.96
CA VAL A 16 -18.01 -1.65 5.92
C VAL A 16 -17.41 -2.94 5.37
N ALA A 17 -17.69 -3.27 4.11
CA ALA A 17 -17.12 -4.45 3.45
C ALA A 17 -15.58 -4.41 3.41
N TYR A 18 -15.02 -3.24 3.09
CA TYR A 18 -13.57 -3.02 3.10
C TYR A 18 -12.97 -3.23 4.49
N SER A 19 -13.57 -2.63 5.53
CA SER A 19 -13.10 -2.74 6.91
C SER A 19 -13.15 -4.17 7.43
N ILE A 20 -14.24 -4.91 7.15
CA ILE A 20 -14.37 -6.32 7.54
C ILE A 20 -13.31 -7.17 6.82
N GLY A 21 -13.14 -7.00 5.51
CA GLY A 21 -12.13 -7.73 4.76
C GLY A 21 -10.72 -7.50 5.28
N LYS A 22 -10.39 -6.25 5.62
CA LYS A 22 -9.10 -5.90 6.23
C LYS A 22 -8.94 -6.49 7.64
N ALA A 23 -9.99 -6.46 8.46
CA ALA A 23 -9.97 -7.03 9.81
C ALA A 23 -9.71 -8.55 9.80
N ILE A 24 -10.10 -9.25 8.73
CA ILE A 24 -9.85 -10.69 8.58
C ILE A 24 -8.49 -10.94 7.91
N SER A 25 -8.22 -10.30 6.77
CA SER A 25 -7.04 -10.61 5.96
C SER A 25 -5.73 -10.21 6.64
N ALA A 26 -5.74 -9.16 7.44
CA ALA A 26 -4.52 -8.61 7.98
C ALA A 26 -3.94 -9.43 9.14
N PRO A 27 -4.70 -9.86 10.18
CA PRO A 27 -4.18 -10.78 11.19
C PRO A 27 -3.71 -12.10 10.58
N LEU A 28 -4.44 -12.63 9.60
CA LEU A 28 -4.09 -13.88 8.93
C LEU A 28 -2.78 -13.73 8.12
N SER A 29 -2.59 -12.60 7.44
CA SER A 29 -1.33 -12.31 6.74
C SER A 29 -0.16 -12.15 7.71
N LEU A 30 -0.38 -11.52 8.88
CA LEU A 30 0.64 -11.43 9.93
C LEU A 30 1.02 -12.81 10.45
N LEU A 31 0.02 -13.64 10.78
CA LEU A 31 0.25 -15.02 11.23
C LEU A 31 1.03 -15.82 10.18
N LEU A 32 0.70 -15.65 8.90
CA LEU A 32 1.42 -16.30 7.81
C LEU A 32 2.90 -15.86 7.76
N ILE A 33 3.19 -14.56 7.85
CA ILE A 33 4.55 -14.03 7.87
C ILE A 33 5.34 -14.63 9.05
N LEU A 34 4.74 -14.67 10.24
CA LEU A 34 5.38 -15.21 11.43
C LEU A 34 5.59 -16.73 11.32
N LEU A 35 4.62 -17.46 10.76
CA LEU A 35 4.70 -18.89 10.52
C LEU A 35 5.83 -19.23 9.54
N LEU A 36 5.88 -18.54 8.40
CA LEU A 36 6.93 -18.75 7.39
C LEU A 36 8.31 -18.47 7.97
N ALA A 37 8.48 -17.36 8.69
CA ALA A 37 9.72 -17.01 9.36
C ALA A 37 10.14 -18.02 10.44
N ALA A 38 9.19 -18.73 11.07
CA ALA A 38 9.46 -19.70 12.12
C ALA A 38 9.76 -21.11 11.59
N VAL A 39 9.27 -21.47 10.39
CA VAL A 39 9.29 -22.85 9.88
C VAL A 39 10.31 -23.03 8.75
N MET A 40 10.47 -22.02 7.87
CA MET A 40 11.40 -22.10 6.75
C MET A 40 12.86 -22.00 7.21
N GLN A 41 13.75 -22.72 6.54
CA GLN A 41 15.19 -22.50 6.69
C GLN A 41 15.54 -21.08 6.24
N ARG A 42 16.57 -20.48 6.85
CA ARG A 42 16.96 -19.08 6.56
C ARG A 42 17.27 -18.83 5.08
N SER A 43 17.95 -19.76 4.41
CA SER A 43 18.25 -19.67 2.98
C SER A 43 17.00 -19.71 2.12
N GLU A 44 16.05 -20.61 2.42
CA GLU A 44 14.78 -20.72 1.71
C GLU A 44 13.91 -19.49 1.92
N TYR A 45 13.86 -19.00 3.17
CA TYR A 45 13.16 -17.77 3.48
C TYR A 45 13.77 -16.56 2.76
N ALA A 46 15.11 -16.48 2.66
CA ALA A 46 15.79 -15.43 1.90
C ALA A 46 15.42 -15.48 0.40
N SER A 47 15.44 -16.70 -0.18
CA SER A 47 15.04 -16.91 -1.58
C SER A 47 13.62 -16.48 -1.86
N TYR A 48 12.69 -16.84 -0.96
CA TYR A 48 11.29 -16.40 -0.99
C TYR A 48 11.17 -14.87 -0.94
N ILE A 49 11.84 -14.23 0.02
CA ILE A 49 11.81 -12.77 0.19
C ILE A 49 12.37 -12.05 -1.04
N ALA A 50 13.48 -12.51 -1.60
CA ALA A 50 14.09 -11.93 -2.79
C ALA A 50 13.17 -12.08 -4.02
N ALA A 51 12.57 -13.26 -4.23
CA ALA A 51 11.63 -13.49 -5.31
C ALA A 51 10.34 -12.66 -5.16
N ALA A 52 9.82 -12.54 -3.93
CA ALA A 52 8.67 -11.71 -3.63
C ALA A 52 8.97 -10.21 -3.86
N ALA A 53 10.17 -9.72 -3.56
CA ALA A 53 10.58 -8.35 -3.86
C ALA A 53 10.59 -8.09 -5.38
N VAL A 54 11.12 -9.03 -6.20
CA VAL A 54 11.04 -8.94 -7.66
C VAL A 54 9.59 -8.91 -8.15
N LEU A 55 8.72 -9.76 -7.58
CA LEU A 55 7.30 -9.76 -7.89
C LEU A 55 6.66 -8.39 -7.65
N GLU A 56 6.88 -7.78 -6.49
CA GLU A 56 6.30 -6.47 -6.13
C GLU A 56 6.85 -5.35 -7.05
N ILE A 57 8.14 -5.37 -7.39
CA ILE A 57 8.73 -4.47 -8.38
C ILE A 57 8.01 -4.62 -9.73
N CYS A 58 7.84 -5.84 -10.23
CA CYS A 58 7.15 -6.11 -11.49
C CYS A 58 5.66 -5.74 -11.42
N VAL A 59 4.99 -5.93 -10.28
CA VAL A 59 3.60 -5.49 -10.08
C VAL A 59 3.47 -3.99 -10.27
N VAL A 60 4.35 -3.19 -9.68
CA VAL A 60 4.34 -1.73 -9.86
C VAL A 60 4.62 -1.34 -11.31
N LEU A 61 5.63 -1.93 -11.93
CA LEU A 61 5.98 -1.66 -13.33
C LEU A 61 4.85 -2.02 -14.29
N GLY A 62 4.14 -3.12 -14.04
CA GLY A 62 3.05 -3.63 -14.89
C GLY A 62 1.77 -2.81 -14.85
N THR A 63 1.64 -1.84 -13.95
CA THR A 63 0.45 -0.96 -13.91
C THR A 63 0.35 -0.05 -15.13
N PHE A 64 1.47 0.36 -15.75
CA PHE A 64 1.54 1.30 -16.87
C PHE A 64 0.61 2.52 -16.72
N GLY A 65 0.29 2.90 -15.48
CA GLY A 65 -0.61 4.03 -15.19
C GLY A 65 -2.08 3.77 -15.51
N VAL A 66 -2.46 2.55 -15.91
CA VAL A 66 -3.85 2.19 -16.26
C VAL A 66 -4.79 2.38 -15.07
N GLU A 67 -4.33 2.15 -13.84
CA GLU A 67 -5.12 2.40 -12.63
C GLU A 67 -5.60 3.86 -12.52
N TRP A 68 -4.79 4.82 -12.93
CA TRP A 68 -5.15 6.25 -12.94
C TRP A 68 -6.16 6.58 -14.01
N VAL A 69 -6.00 5.98 -15.21
CA VAL A 69 -6.98 6.09 -16.28
C VAL A 69 -8.31 5.48 -15.83
N MET A 70 -8.29 4.30 -15.19
CA MET A 70 -9.49 3.68 -14.64
C MET A 70 -10.18 4.58 -13.62
N GLN A 71 -9.44 5.12 -12.65
CA GLN A 71 -10.01 5.97 -11.59
C GLN A 71 -10.64 7.24 -12.13
N THR A 72 -10.08 7.87 -13.15
CA THR A 72 -10.62 9.10 -13.74
C THR A 72 -11.71 8.83 -14.78
N ALA A 73 -11.44 7.98 -15.76
CA ALA A 73 -12.36 7.73 -16.87
C ALA A 73 -13.61 6.94 -16.44
N LEU A 74 -13.45 5.86 -15.64
CA LEU A 74 -14.61 5.07 -15.21
C LEU A 74 -15.50 5.82 -14.23
N ALA A 75 -14.94 6.66 -13.36
CA ALA A 75 -15.74 7.50 -12.49
C ALA A 75 -16.61 8.47 -13.30
N GLY A 76 -16.05 9.14 -14.30
CA GLY A 76 -16.79 10.01 -15.20
C GLY A 76 -17.87 9.28 -15.99
N ILE A 77 -17.55 8.12 -16.58
CA ILE A 77 -18.51 7.30 -17.33
C ILE A 77 -19.65 6.80 -16.42
N ARG A 78 -19.35 6.47 -15.16
CA ARG A 78 -20.36 6.02 -14.20
C ARG A 78 -21.35 7.12 -13.83
N VAL A 79 -20.91 8.38 -13.76
CA VAL A 79 -21.77 9.51 -13.40
C VAL A 79 -22.58 10.02 -14.60
N HIS A 80 -21.96 10.11 -15.77
CA HIS A 80 -22.52 10.80 -16.93
C HIS A 80 -22.77 9.89 -18.15
N GLY A 81 -22.21 8.68 -18.14
CA GLY A 81 -22.33 7.72 -19.23
C GLY A 81 -23.54 6.80 -19.10
N ASN A 82 -23.65 5.87 -20.02
CA ASN A 82 -24.65 4.80 -19.99
C ASN A 82 -24.00 3.45 -19.67
N GLY A 83 -24.80 2.46 -19.25
CA GLY A 83 -24.31 1.13 -18.85
C GLY A 83 -23.56 0.37 -19.94
N LEU A 84 -23.89 0.60 -21.23
CA LEU A 84 -23.17 0.00 -22.35
C LEU A 84 -21.76 0.59 -22.50
N GLN A 85 -21.61 1.91 -22.30
CA GLN A 85 -20.32 2.60 -22.31
C GLN A 85 -19.47 2.14 -21.14
N LEU A 86 -20.06 2.06 -19.94
CA LEU A 86 -19.38 1.59 -18.74
C LEU A 86 -18.85 0.16 -18.95
N ARG A 87 -19.70 -0.75 -19.44
CA ARG A 87 -19.30 -2.13 -19.71
C ARG A 87 -18.16 -2.21 -20.74
N ARG A 88 -18.25 -1.49 -21.86
CA ARG A 88 -17.19 -1.45 -22.88
C ARG A 88 -15.88 -0.90 -22.31
N ALA A 89 -15.96 0.16 -21.50
CA ALA A 89 -14.81 0.74 -20.84
C ALA A 89 -14.17 -0.23 -19.84
N VAL A 90 -14.98 -0.90 -19.01
CA VAL A 90 -14.50 -1.92 -18.06
C VAL A 90 -13.78 -3.05 -18.79
N PHE A 91 -14.34 -3.59 -19.88
CA PHE A 91 -13.67 -4.65 -20.64
C PHE A 91 -12.38 -4.18 -21.31
N ARG A 92 -12.37 -3.02 -21.94
CA ARG A 92 -11.19 -2.50 -22.65
C ARG A 92 -10.07 -2.15 -21.67
N LEU A 93 -10.38 -1.38 -20.64
CA LEU A 93 -9.38 -0.99 -19.64
C LEU A 93 -8.96 -2.17 -18.77
N GLY A 94 -9.90 -3.10 -18.46
CA GLY A 94 -9.61 -4.31 -17.70
C GLY A 94 -8.74 -5.32 -18.45
N ALA A 95 -8.76 -5.33 -19.79
CA ALA A 95 -7.90 -6.21 -20.59
C ALA A 95 -6.42 -5.77 -20.60
N VAL A 96 -6.15 -4.46 -20.47
CA VAL A 96 -4.78 -3.93 -20.53
C VAL A 96 -3.85 -4.55 -19.48
N PRO A 97 -4.23 -4.69 -18.20
CA PRO A 97 -3.40 -5.37 -17.21
C PRO A 97 -3.05 -6.81 -17.57
N PHE A 98 -3.97 -7.58 -18.15
CA PHE A 98 -3.67 -8.97 -18.54
C PHE A 98 -2.57 -9.04 -19.61
N VAL A 99 -2.62 -8.15 -20.59
CA VAL A 99 -1.57 -8.07 -21.62
C VAL A 99 -0.24 -7.59 -21.00
N ALA A 100 -0.27 -6.54 -20.18
CA ALA A 100 0.90 -5.96 -19.56
C ALA A 100 1.63 -6.96 -18.65
N TYR A 101 0.90 -7.61 -17.76
CA TYR A 101 1.48 -8.61 -16.85
C TYR A 101 1.81 -9.92 -17.55
N GLY A 102 1.10 -10.27 -18.63
CA GLY A 102 1.48 -11.39 -19.50
C GLY A 102 2.84 -11.17 -20.14
N LEU A 103 3.08 -9.99 -20.71
CA LEU A 103 4.37 -9.62 -21.30
C LEU A 103 5.49 -9.56 -20.24
N LEU A 104 5.23 -8.92 -19.09
CA LEU A 104 6.20 -8.84 -18.00
C LEU A 104 6.51 -10.20 -17.38
N GLY A 105 5.50 -11.05 -17.19
CA GLY A 105 5.71 -12.42 -16.71
C GLY A 105 6.51 -13.26 -17.68
N THR A 106 6.25 -13.15 -18.98
CA THR A 106 7.06 -13.81 -20.02
C THR A 106 8.49 -13.29 -20.01
N ALA A 107 8.69 -11.97 -19.89
CA ALA A 107 10.02 -11.37 -19.81
C ALA A 107 10.76 -11.85 -18.55
N LEU A 108 10.11 -11.89 -17.39
CA LEU A 108 10.70 -12.39 -16.15
C LEU A 108 11.05 -13.89 -16.26
N TRP A 109 10.16 -14.71 -16.86
CA TRP A 109 10.43 -16.13 -17.10
C TRP A 109 11.68 -16.34 -17.95
N MET A 110 11.81 -15.62 -19.06
CA MET A 110 12.96 -15.72 -19.97
C MET A 110 14.25 -15.18 -19.34
N GLN A 111 14.16 -14.12 -18.56
CA GLN A 111 15.32 -13.46 -17.94
C GLN A 111 15.61 -13.95 -16.51
N ALA A 112 14.92 -14.99 -16.03
CA ALA A 112 15.08 -15.50 -14.67
C ALA A 112 16.54 -15.79 -14.28
N PRO A 113 17.41 -16.38 -15.13
CA PRO A 113 18.83 -16.56 -14.80
C PRO A 113 19.56 -15.24 -14.54
N ARG A 114 19.35 -14.23 -15.41
CA ARG A 114 19.98 -12.91 -15.25
C ARG A 114 19.48 -12.17 -14.01
N VAL A 115 18.17 -12.26 -13.74
CA VAL A 115 17.60 -11.67 -12.53
C VAL A 115 18.15 -12.35 -11.28
N SER A 116 18.34 -13.68 -11.30
CA SER A 116 19.02 -14.41 -10.22
C SER A 116 20.45 -13.91 -10.00
N GLU A 117 21.23 -13.72 -11.04
CA GLU A 117 22.58 -13.15 -10.98
C GLU A 117 22.57 -11.72 -10.41
N LEU A 118 21.61 -10.89 -10.83
CA LEU A 118 21.43 -9.54 -10.28
C LEU A 118 21.10 -9.55 -8.79
N LEU A 119 20.46 -10.60 -8.28
CA LEU A 119 20.18 -10.81 -6.86
C LEU A 119 21.32 -11.53 -6.12
N GLY A 120 22.50 -11.70 -6.74
CA GLY A 120 23.62 -12.41 -6.14
C GLY A 120 23.36 -13.91 -5.96
N GLY A 121 22.47 -14.51 -6.73
CA GLY A 121 22.09 -15.92 -6.63
C GLY A 121 21.17 -16.27 -5.45
N VAL A 122 20.73 -15.31 -4.66
CA VAL A 122 19.86 -15.55 -3.48
C VAL A 122 18.53 -16.18 -3.89
N ALA A 123 17.91 -15.73 -4.98
CA ALA A 123 16.71 -16.36 -5.54
C ALA A 123 17.08 -17.23 -6.74
N ALA A 124 16.79 -18.54 -6.66
CA ALA A 124 17.04 -19.47 -7.74
C ALA A 124 16.23 -19.13 -9.01
N PRO A 125 16.76 -19.37 -10.23
CA PRO A 125 16.03 -19.09 -11.47
C PRO A 125 14.67 -19.79 -11.56
N ASP A 126 14.57 -21.03 -11.07
CA ASP A 126 13.31 -21.79 -11.08
C ASP A 126 12.26 -21.18 -10.18
N LEU A 127 12.66 -20.64 -9.02
CA LEU A 127 11.77 -19.90 -8.15
C LEU A 127 11.27 -18.62 -8.85
N LEU A 128 12.14 -17.87 -9.52
CA LEU A 128 11.75 -16.67 -10.28
C LEU A 128 10.80 -17.00 -11.43
N ARG A 129 10.94 -18.16 -12.10
CA ARG A 129 9.96 -18.64 -13.09
C ARG A 129 8.59 -18.92 -12.47
N VAL A 130 8.56 -19.55 -11.30
CA VAL A 130 7.31 -19.75 -10.54
C VAL A 130 6.66 -18.40 -10.23
N TYR A 131 7.44 -17.42 -9.76
CA TYR A 131 6.94 -16.07 -9.48
C TYR A 131 6.54 -15.28 -10.72
N ALA A 132 7.09 -15.60 -11.89
CA ALA A 132 6.59 -15.05 -13.17
C ALA A 132 5.15 -15.50 -13.45
N VAL A 133 4.79 -16.77 -13.12
CA VAL A 133 3.41 -17.24 -13.22
C VAL A 133 2.52 -16.56 -12.19
N VAL A 134 2.99 -16.41 -10.95
CA VAL A 134 2.26 -15.64 -9.91
C VAL A 134 1.99 -14.22 -10.40
N LEU A 135 2.96 -13.55 -11.04
CA LEU A 135 2.81 -12.20 -11.58
C LEU A 135 1.69 -12.11 -12.63
N VAL A 136 1.61 -13.07 -13.55
CA VAL A 136 0.56 -13.12 -14.59
C VAL A 136 -0.84 -13.26 -14.00
N LEU A 137 -0.98 -13.93 -12.87
CA LEU A 137 -2.27 -14.13 -12.19
C LEU A 137 -2.59 -12.99 -11.21
N GLU A 138 -1.64 -12.65 -10.35
CA GLU A 138 -1.86 -11.69 -9.26
C GLU A 138 -1.82 -10.24 -9.73
N GLY A 139 -0.99 -9.90 -10.73
CA GLY A 139 -0.91 -8.54 -11.25
C GLY A 139 -2.26 -8.00 -11.73
N PRO A 140 -2.92 -8.67 -12.70
CA PRO A 140 -4.26 -8.29 -13.12
C PRO A 140 -5.29 -8.32 -11.97
N ALA A 141 -5.23 -9.33 -11.10
CA ALA A 141 -6.13 -9.45 -9.98
C ALA A 141 -6.05 -8.23 -9.03
N ARG A 142 -4.85 -7.71 -8.76
CA ARG A 142 -4.65 -6.49 -7.95
C ARG A 142 -5.26 -5.27 -8.61
N ILE A 143 -5.00 -5.05 -9.90
CA ILE A 143 -5.58 -3.90 -10.62
C ILE A 143 -7.11 -3.98 -10.64
N LEU A 144 -7.67 -5.17 -10.85
CA LEU A 144 -9.12 -5.36 -10.77
C LEU A 144 -9.67 -5.02 -9.39
N ARG A 145 -9.01 -5.49 -8.31
CA ARG A 145 -9.47 -5.26 -6.93
C ARG A 145 -9.29 -3.82 -6.49
N ASP A 146 -8.09 -3.27 -6.69
CA ASP A 146 -7.67 -2.03 -6.04
C ASP A 146 -8.05 -0.78 -6.85
N SER A 147 -8.29 -0.92 -8.15
CA SER A 147 -8.65 0.19 -9.03
C SER A 147 -10.05 0.05 -9.61
N LEU A 148 -10.31 -0.98 -10.38
CA LEU A 148 -11.57 -1.12 -11.10
C LEU A 148 -12.77 -1.34 -10.15
N MET A 149 -12.66 -2.29 -9.23
CA MET A 149 -13.73 -2.56 -8.26
C MET A 149 -13.89 -1.43 -7.24
N ALA A 150 -12.81 -0.72 -6.91
CA ALA A 150 -12.88 0.44 -6.04
C ALA A 150 -13.73 1.57 -6.65
N VAL A 151 -13.50 1.89 -7.93
CA VAL A 151 -14.30 2.89 -8.67
C VAL A 151 -15.76 2.45 -8.82
N LEU A 152 -15.99 1.16 -9.04
CA LEU A 152 -17.34 0.60 -9.15
C LEU A 152 -18.03 0.38 -7.79
N LEU A 153 -17.40 0.70 -6.66
CA LEU A 153 -17.86 0.43 -5.30
C LEU A 153 -18.20 -1.06 -5.06
N LEU A 154 -17.45 -1.96 -5.69
CA LEU A 154 -17.59 -3.42 -5.56
C LEU A 154 -16.63 -3.98 -4.48
N GLN A 155 -16.41 -3.24 -3.40
CA GLN A 155 -15.46 -3.59 -2.34
C GLN A 155 -15.78 -4.95 -1.70
N ARG A 156 -17.05 -5.35 -1.65
CA ARG A 156 -17.42 -6.68 -1.13
C ARG A 156 -16.77 -7.81 -1.94
N ILE A 157 -16.83 -7.74 -3.27
CA ILE A 157 -16.23 -8.74 -4.16
C ILE A 157 -14.70 -8.69 -4.07
N SER A 158 -14.13 -7.46 -4.10
CA SER A 158 -12.70 -7.23 -3.95
C SER A 158 -12.16 -7.86 -2.65
N GLN A 159 -12.81 -7.62 -1.51
CA GLN A 159 -12.37 -8.14 -0.22
C GLN A 159 -12.57 -9.65 -0.09
N VAL A 160 -13.66 -10.22 -0.61
CA VAL A 160 -13.85 -11.68 -0.65
C VAL A 160 -12.74 -12.35 -1.45
N SER A 161 -12.40 -11.82 -2.64
CA SER A 161 -11.28 -12.32 -3.44
C SER A 161 -9.95 -12.30 -2.67
N LEU A 162 -9.66 -11.18 -1.98
CA LEU A 162 -8.44 -11.02 -1.18
C LEU A 162 -8.40 -11.99 0.01
N VAL A 163 -9.49 -12.06 0.78
CA VAL A 163 -9.58 -12.93 1.98
C VAL A 163 -9.43 -14.38 1.58
N VAL A 164 -10.16 -14.84 0.55
CA VAL A 164 -10.08 -16.24 0.09
C VAL A 164 -8.67 -16.57 -0.39
N ARG A 165 -7.99 -15.67 -1.11
CA ARG A 165 -6.58 -15.85 -1.49
C ARG A 165 -5.69 -16.06 -0.27
N VAL A 166 -5.78 -15.17 0.74
CA VAL A 166 -4.93 -15.25 1.96
C VAL A 166 -5.25 -16.53 2.75
N VAL A 167 -6.53 -16.87 2.90
CA VAL A 167 -6.97 -18.12 3.55
C VAL A 167 -6.44 -19.34 2.78
N ALA A 168 -6.50 -19.34 1.45
CA ALA A 168 -6.00 -20.44 0.63
C ALA A 168 -4.49 -20.66 0.85
N VAL A 169 -3.67 -19.60 0.85
CA VAL A 169 -2.24 -19.72 1.18
C VAL A 169 -2.06 -20.31 2.58
N PHE A 170 -2.75 -19.76 3.58
CA PHE A 170 -2.60 -20.20 4.96
C PHE A 170 -2.99 -21.68 5.13
N VAL A 171 -4.14 -22.10 4.58
CA VAL A 171 -4.62 -23.49 4.68
C VAL A 171 -3.68 -24.45 3.96
N MET A 172 -3.20 -24.10 2.76
CA MET A 172 -2.26 -24.97 2.02
C MET A 172 -0.90 -25.08 2.71
N VAL A 173 -0.37 -23.99 3.28
CA VAL A 173 0.85 -24.02 4.10
C VAL A 173 0.64 -24.92 5.31
N MET A 174 -0.46 -24.76 6.03
CA MET A 174 -0.80 -25.62 7.17
C MET A 174 -0.93 -27.09 6.77
N ALA A 175 -1.54 -27.39 5.62
CA ALA A 175 -1.65 -28.76 5.12
C ALA A 175 -0.29 -29.39 4.83
N VAL A 176 0.65 -28.65 4.20
CA VAL A 176 2.04 -29.11 3.97
C VAL A 176 2.72 -29.43 5.30
N LEU A 177 2.59 -28.55 6.30
CA LEU A 177 3.22 -28.75 7.61
C LEU A 177 2.61 -29.96 8.36
N LEU A 178 1.30 -30.13 8.29
CA LEU A 178 0.60 -31.26 8.95
C LEU A 178 0.93 -32.61 8.31
N THR A 179 1.26 -32.63 7.01
CA THR A 179 1.71 -33.85 6.32
C THR A 179 3.18 -34.18 6.55
N GLY A 180 3.89 -33.37 7.36
CA GLY A 180 5.30 -33.59 7.70
C GLY A 180 6.29 -33.25 6.58
N HIS A 181 5.81 -32.58 5.51
CA HIS A 181 6.69 -32.14 4.43
C HIS A 181 7.44 -30.85 4.80
N THR A 182 8.66 -30.72 4.33
CA THR A 182 9.44 -29.48 4.47
C THR A 182 8.85 -28.40 3.57
N LEU A 183 8.69 -27.20 4.13
CA LEU A 183 8.24 -26.04 3.38
C LEU A 183 9.46 -25.30 2.80
N ASP A 184 9.74 -25.53 1.52
CA ASP A 184 10.74 -24.80 0.75
C ASP A 184 10.11 -23.63 -0.04
N ALA A 185 10.94 -22.78 -0.61
CA ALA A 185 10.50 -21.60 -1.36
C ALA A 185 9.74 -21.97 -2.64
N LEU A 186 10.06 -23.09 -3.30
CA LEU A 186 9.36 -23.56 -4.50
C LEU A 186 7.97 -24.09 -4.19
N VAL A 187 7.82 -24.87 -3.11
CA VAL A 187 6.50 -25.33 -2.63
C VAL A 187 5.63 -24.14 -2.30
N LEU A 188 6.16 -23.16 -1.57
CA LEU A 188 5.43 -21.93 -1.25
C LEU A 188 5.01 -21.16 -2.52
N GLY A 189 5.91 -21.02 -3.50
CA GLY A 189 5.60 -20.38 -4.78
C GLY A 189 4.46 -21.08 -5.54
N ARG A 190 4.42 -22.43 -5.54
CA ARG A 190 3.31 -23.22 -6.14
C ARG A 190 2.00 -22.99 -5.39
N ILE A 191 2.03 -22.90 -4.06
CA ILE A 191 0.88 -22.53 -3.24
C ILE A 191 0.37 -21.14 -3.63
N GLU A 192 1.28 -20.16 -3.81
CA GLU A 192 0.89 -18.81 -4.23
C GLU A 192 0.28 -18.77 -5.63
N ILE A 193 0.71 -19.62 -6.59
CA ILE A 193 0.05 -19.76 -7.90
C ILE A 193 -1.42 -20.19 -7.72
N ALA A 194 -1.66 -21.25 -6.96
CA ALA A 194 -3.02 -21.76 -6.74
C ALA A 194 -3.91 -20.72 -6.05
N ALA A 195 -3.38 -20.03 -5.04
CA ALA A 195 -4.09 -18.98 -4.33
C ALA A 195 -4.36 -17.75 -5.20
N ALA A 196 -3.38 -17.32 -6.03
CA ALA A 196 -3.54 -16.21 -6.97
C ALA A 196 -4.59 -16.53 -8.04
N ALA A 197 -4.57 -17.76 -8.59
CA ALA A 197 -5.58 -18.22 -9.53
C ALA A 197 -7.00 -18.19 -8.91
N THR A 198 -7.15 -18.71 -7.70
CA THR A 198 -8.43 -18.69 -6.96
C THR A 198 -8.92 -17.27 -6.73
N GLY A 199 -8.04 -16.36 -6.27
CA GLY A 199 -8.37 -14.97 -6.07
C GLY A 199 -8.79 -14.26 -7.36
N LEU A 200 -8.08 -14.49 -8.48
CA LEU A 200 -8.41 -13.95 -9.78
C LEU A 200 -9.76 -14.45 -10.29
N LEU A 201 -10.05 -15.76 -10.18
CA LEU A 201 -11.32 -16.34 -10.60
C LEU A 201 -12.51 -15.75 -9.85
N ILE A 202 -12.38 -15.56 -8.52
CA ILE A 202 -13.44 -14.93 -7.72
C ILE A 202 -13.62 -13.47 -8.13
N ALA A 203 -12.52 -12.72 -8.36
CA ALA A 203 -12.61 -11.33 -8.79
C ALA A 203 -13.31 -11.21 -10.15
N LEU A 204 -12.89 -12.01 -11.14
CA LEU A 204 -13.49 -12.00 -12.48
C LEU A 204 -14.94 -12.48 -12.45
N GLY A 205 -15.23 -13.59 -11.78
CA GLY A 205 -16.58 -14.15 -11.67
C GLY A 205 -17.56 -13.15 -11.03
N GLY A 206 -17.14 -12.52 -9.93
CA GLY A 206 -17.93 -11.49 -9.25
C GLY A 206 -18.15 -10.25 -10.11
N LEU A 207 -17.12 -9.78 -10.82
CA LEU A 207 -17.23 -8.64 -11.74
C LEU A 207 -18.20 -8.94 -12.89
N ILE A 208 -18.06 -10.11 -13.53
CA ILE A 208 -18.93 -10.53 -14.64
C ILE A 208 -20.38 -10.67 -14.16
N HIS A 209 -20.58 -11.26 -12.99
CA HIS A 209 -21.92 -11.41 -12.39
C HIS A 209 -22.58 -10.04 -12.17
N GLN A 210 -21.85 -9.10 -11.58
CA GLN A 210 -22.35 -7.74 -11.33
C GLN A 210 -22.71 -7.00 -12.63
N LEU A 211 -21.83 -7.07 -13.65
CA LEU A 211 -22.09 -6.43 -14.94
C LEU A 211 -23.27 -7.06 -15.69
N ARG A 212 -23.58 -8.33 -15.45
CA ARG A 212 -24.79 -9.00 -15.97
C ARG A 212 -26.06 -8.55 -15.24
N SER A 213 -26.00 -8.48 -13.90
CA SER A 213 -27.11 -8.03 -13.06
C SER A 213 -27.51 -6.57 -13.37
N GLU A 214 -26.55 -5.66 -13.55
CA GLU A 214 -26.83 -4.28 -13.94
C GLU A 214 -27.48 -4.18 -15.33
N ARG A 215 -27.11 -5.07 -16.27
CA ARG A 215 -27.78 -5.17 -17.57
C ARG A 215 -29.26 -5.57 -17.43
N GLN A 216 -29.57 -6.53 -16.56
CA GLN A 216 -30.91 -7.04 -16.36
C GLN A 216 -31.81 -5.97 -15.76
N SER A 217 -31.33 -5.25 -14.75
CA SER A 217 -32.08 -4.14 -14.14
C SER A 217 -32.34 -2.97 -15.12
N MET A 218 -31.47 -2.74 -16.09
CA MET A 218 -31.68 -1.73 -17.14
C MET A 218 -32.69 -2.18 -18.20
N ILE A 219 -32.76 -3.48 -18.53
CA ILE A 219 -33.76 -4.03 -19.45
C ILE A 219 -35.13 -3.98 -18.81
N ASP A 220 -35.23 -4.34 -17.52
CA ASP A 220 -36.47 -4.38 -16.76
C ASP A 220 -36.99 -2.95 -16.42
N SER A 221 -36.13 -1.94 -16.42
CA SER A 221 -36.48 -0.54 -16.20
C SER A 221 -36.79 0.27 -17.47
N GLU A 222 -36.79 -0.36 -18.67
CA GLU A 222 -37.27 0.29 -19.90
C GLU A 222 -38.79 0.20 -20.00
N PRO A 223 -39.51 1.25 -19.52
CA PRO A 223 -40.75 1.60 -20.15
C PRO A 223 -40.84 3.10 -20.36
N VAL A 224 -40.37 3.59 -21.42
CA VAL A 224 -40.94 4.81 -22.04
C VAL A 224 -40.94 4.58 -23.53
N ALA A 225 -42.05 4.03 -23.98
CA ALA A 225 -42.46 4.07 -25.38
C ALA A 225 -42.54 5.53 -25.83
N GLY A 226 -41.44 6.11 -26.30
CA GLY A 226 -41.40 7.52 -26.74
C GLY A 226 -40.01 8.07 -27.03
N ALA A 227 -38.95 7.45 -26.56
CA ALA A 227 -37.60 7.91 -26.92
C ALA A 227 -37.33 7.62 -28.41
N SER A 228 -37.15 8.69 -29.21
CA SER A 228 -36.91 8.58 -30.65
C SER A 228 -35.75 7.64 -30.96
N VAL A 229 -35.88 6.86 -32.04
CA VAL A 229 -34.83 5.94 -32.54
C VAL A 229 -33.48 6.65 -32.70
N HIS A 230 -33.49 7.96 -32.98
CA HIS A 230 -32.30 8.80 -33.09
C HIS A 230 -31.60 9.08 -31.73
N ALA A 231 -32.32 9.17 -30.61
CA ALA A 231 -31.72 9.29 -29.29
C ALA A 231 -31.03 7.97 -28.85
N ARG A 232 -31.64 6.83 -29.20
CA ARG A 232 -31.06 5.50 -28.99
C ARG A 232 -29.81 5.28 -29.87
N ALA A 233 -29.80 5.73 -31.12
CA ALA A 233 -28.65 5.66 -32.01
C ALA A 233 -27.49 6.55 -31.55
N ARG A 234 -27.76 7.77 -31.06
CA ARG A 234 -26.74 8.66 -30.49
C ARG A 234 -26.12 8.07 -29.19
N ALA A 235 -26.93 7.53 -28.31
CA ALA A 235 -26.43 6.86 -27.09
C ALA A 235 -25.61 5.59 -27.41
N ARG A 236 -25.95 4.89 -28.52
CA ARG A 236 -25.25 3.68 -28.96
C ARG A 236 -23.87 3.99 -29.59
N ASN A 237 -23.72 5.14 -30.23
CA ASN A 237 -22.51 5.58 -30.93
C ASN A 237 -21.64 6.56 -30.14
N ALA A 238 -22.03 6.92 -28.90
CA ALA A 238 -21.21 7.78 -28.07
C ALA A 238 -19.88 7.05 -27.74
N SER A 239 -18.81 7.58 -28.30
CA SER A 239 -17.46 7.03 -28.14
C SER A 239 -16.98 7.23 -26.68
N ILE A 240 -16.11 6.35 -26.21
CA ILE A 240 -15.40 6.49 -24.92
C ILE A 240 -14.37 7.65 -24.99
N ALA A 241 -14.07 8.12 -26.20
CA ALA A 241 -13.07 9.15 -26.48
C ALA A 241 -13.18 10.43 -25.65
N PRO A 242 -14.38 10.96 -25.27
CA PRO A 242 -14.47 12.13 -24.41
C PRO A 242 -13.89 11.93 -23.00
N TRP A 243 -13.89 10.69 -22.50
CA TRP A 243 -13.48 10.36 -21.13
C TRP A 243 -12.00 9.99 -21.01
N VAL A 244 -11.39 9.49 -22.10
CA VAL A 244 -9.96 9.17 -22.21
C VAL A 244 -9.30 10.20 -23.12
N GLY A 245 -9.35 11.47 -22.73
CA GLY A 245 -8.73 12.56 -23.46
C GLY A 245 -7.23 12.69 -23.17
N TRP A 246 -6.52 13.48 -23.99
CA TRP A 246 -5.08 13.75 -23.83
C TRP A 246 -4.71 14.25 -22.42
N ARG A 247 -5.57 15.03 -21.76
CA ARG A 247 -5.36 15.50 -20.38
C ARG A 247 -5.30 14.35 -19.39
N SER A 248 -6.21 13.37 -19.51
CA SER A 248 -6.24 12.19 -18.62
C SER A 248 -5.03 11.30 -18.84
N LEU A 249 -4.62 11.10 -20.11
CA LEU A 249 -3.42 10.32 -20.44
C LEU A 249 -2.14 11.00 -19.96
N ARG A 250 -2.03 12.31 -20.11
CA ARG A 250 -0.90 13.09 -19.60
C ARG A 250 -0.82 13.04 -18.06
N PHE A 251 -1.95 13.18 -17.39
CA PHE A 251 -2.03 13.03 -15.93
C PHE A 251 -1.59 11.61 -15.49
N ALA A 252 -2.13 10.57 -16.13
CA ALA A 252 -1.76 9.20 -15.84
C ALA A 252 -0.27 8.92 -16.12
N GLY A 253 0.27 9.50 -17.20
CA GLY A 253 1.70 9.40 -17.53
C GLY A 253 2.60 10.02 -16.45
N HIS A 254 2.28 11.23 -15.97
CA HIS A 254 3.03 11.86 -14.88
C HIS A 254 2.90 11.06 -13.58
N ALA A 255 1.70 10.58 -13.25
CA ALA A 255 1.47 9.78 -12.07
C ALA A 255 2.23 8.44 -12.14
N TYR A 256 2.21 7.76 -13.29
CA TYR A 256 2.97 6.52 -13.49
C TYR A 256 4.48 6.76 -13.38
N PHE A 257 5.00 7.78 -14.04
CA PHE A 257 6.41 8.14 -13.93
C PHE A 257 6.82 8.40 -12.47
N SER A 258 6.00 9.12 -11.71
CA SER A 258 6.23 9.34 -10.29
C SER A 258 6.28 8.03 -9.51
N ILE A 259 5.34 7.11 -9.76
CA ILE A 259 5.27 5.82 -9.07
C ILE A 259 6.50 4.97 -9.38
N VAL A 260 6.94 4.92 -10.64
CA VAL A 260 8.15 4.19 -11.04
C VAL A 260 9.40 4.75 -10.36
N LEU A 261 9.53 6.07 -10.28
CA LEU A 261 10.64 6.69 -9.55
C LEU A 261 10.55 6.42 -8.03
N MET A 262 9.35 6.52 -7.46
CA MET A 262 9.14 6.21 -6.04
C MET A 262 9.34 4.72 -5.69
N LEU A 263 9.24 3.83 -6.66
CA LEU A 263 9.62 2.42 -6.48
C LEU A 263 11.07 2.28 -6.04
N LEU A 264 11.96 3.16 -6.51
CA LEU A 264 13.40 3.13 -6.18
C LEU A 264 13.70 3.40 -4.70
N VAL A 265 12.80 4.07 -3.99
CA VAL A 265 12.85 4.26 -2.52
C VAL A 265 12.00 3.21 -1.80
N GLY A 266 11.43 2.25 -2.53
CA GLY A 266 10.60 1.19 -1.98
C GLY A 266 11.41 0.12 -1.24
N THR A 267 10.77 -0.50 -0.26
CA THR A 267 11.34 -1.60 0.53
C THR A 267 11.73 -2.81 -0.31
N ASP A 268 11.06 -3.04 -1.44
CA ASP A 268 11.34 -4.16 -2.32
C ASP A 268 12.65 -3.96 -3.11
N VAL A 269 12.93 -2.73 -3.59
CA VAL A 269 14.23 -2.40 -4.22
C VAL A 269 15.35 -2.48 -3.20
N MET A 270 15.14 -1.97 -1.97
CA MET A 270 16.12 -2.15 -0.89
C MET A 270 16.40 -3.62 -0.61
N THR A 271 15.37 -4.47 -0.55
CA THR A 271 15.50 -5.91 -0.31
C THR A 271 16.31 -6.57 -1.43
N ALA A 272 16.06 -6.21 -2.69
CA ALA A 272 16.82 -6.71 -3.83
C ALA A 272 18.31 -6.28 -3.77
N LEU A 273 18.58 -5.03 -3.36
CA LEU A 273 19.96 -4.53 -3.18
C LEU A 273 20.67 -5.19 -2.00
N VAL A 274 19.96 -5.43 -0.88
CA VAL A 274 20.51 -6.20 0.26
C VAL A 274 20.85 -7.63 -0.19
N ALA A 275 19.98 -8.28 -0.95
CA ALA A 275 20.23 -9.61 -1.51
C ALA A 275 21.51 -9.62 -2.38
N ARG A 276 21.63 -8.63 -3.26
CA ARG A 276 22.78 -8.48 -4.15
C ARG A 276 24.10 -8.25 -3.41
N CYS A 277 24.08 -7.38 -2.38
CA CYS A 277 25.30 -6.88 -1.74
C CYS A 277 25.73 -7.71 -0.52
N LEU A 278 24.79 -8.27 0.24
CA LEU A 278 25.02 -8.91 1.54
C LEU A 278 24.65 -10.40 1.57
N GLY A 279 23.98 -10.91 0.54
CA GLY A 279 23.64 -12.33 0.42
C GLY A 279 22.43 -12.78 1.24
N ALA A 280 22.26 -14.11 1.37
CA ALA A 280 21.02 -14.72 1.84
C ALA A 280 20.71 -14.43 3.31
N GLU A 281 21.67 -14.51 4.22
CA GLU A 281 21.42 -14.34 5.65
C GLU A 281 20.92 -12.93 5.98
N ALA A 282 21.58 -11.91 5.42
CA ALA A 282 21.16 -10.52 5.56
C ALA A 282 19.79 -10.28 4.93
N THR A 283 19.51 -10.91 3.77
CA THR A 283 18.21 -10.80 3.08
C THR A 283 17.09 -11.41 3.91
N ALA A 284 17.30 -12.55 4.55
CA ALA A 284 16.30 -13.17 5.41
C ALA A 284 15.93 -12.27 6.59
N ALA A 285 16.93 -11.76 7.32
CA ALA A 285 16.75 -10.90 8.46
C ALA A 285 16.11 -9.55 8.08
N PHE A 286 16.63 -8.90 7.02
CA PHE A 286 16.10 -7.64 6.50
C PHE A 286 14.66 -7.81 6.01
N GLY A 287 14.41 -8.82 5.18
CA GLY A 287 13.10 -9.07 4.62
C GLY A 287 12.04 -9.41 5.66
N PHE A 288 12.38 -10.15 6.72
CA PHE A 288 11.48 -10.39 7.84
C PHE A 288 11.01 -9.08 8.47
N VAL A 289 11.95 -8.19 8.80
CA VAL A 289 11.62 -6.90 9.40
C VAL A 289 10.85 -6.01 8.44
N VAL A 290 11.23 -5.99 7.15
CA VAL A 290 10.48 -5.27 6.12
C VAL A 290 9.03 -5.73 6.10
N ARG A 291 8.75 -7.03 6.12
CA ARG A 291 7.37 -7.55 6.12
C ARG A 291 6.59 -7.15 7.37
N LEU A 292 7.24 -7.10 8.54
CA LEU A 292 6.61 -6.60 9.78
C LEU A 292 6.28 -5.10 9.67
N VAL A 293 7.22 -4.30 9.19
CA VAL A 293 7.05 -2.85 9.02
C VAL A 293 5.96 -2.54 7.97
N GLU A 294 5.95 -3.28 6.86
CA GLU A 294 4.91 -3.17 5.84
C GLU A 294 3.51 -3.54 6.38
N MET A 295 3.44 -4.56 7.23
CA MET A 295 2.19 -4.89 7.92
C MET A 295 1.77 -3.75 8.84
N ALA A 296 2.67 -3.22 9.69
CA ALA A 296 2.36 -2.09 10.56
C ALA A 296 1.88 -0.88 9.74
N ARG A 297 2.54 -0.58 8.61
CA ARG A 297 2.15 0.51 7.70
C ARG A 297 0.69 0.39 7.25
N ARG A 298 0.25 -0.80 6.88
CA ARG A 298 -1.13 -1.03 6.39
C ARG A 298 -2.22 -0.71 7.41
N TYR A 299 -1.87 -0.63 8.71
CA TYR A 299 -2.79 -0.24 9.78
C TYR A 299 -2.66 1.23 10.21
N LEU A 300 -1.69 1.94 9.67
CA LEU A 300 -1.61 3.38 9.92
C LEU A 300 -2.86 4.07 9.37
N PRO A 301 -3.46 5.00 10.10
CA PRO A 301 -4.73 5.62 9.75
C PRO A 301 -4.77 6.17 8.31
N MET A 302 -3.69 6.79 7.87
CA MET A 302 -3.61 7.38 6.54
C MET A 302 -3.61 6.32 5.43
N ASP A 303 -2.87 5.22 5.59
CA ASP A 303 -2.82 4.14 4.61
C ASP A 303 -4.09 3.29 4.65
N LEU A 304 -4.63 3.04 5.85
CA LEU A 304 -5.89 2.29 6.03
C LEU A 304 -7.07 2.96 5.32
N PHE A 305 -7.17 4.28 5.40
CA PHE A 305 -8.30 5.02 4.84
C PHE A 305 -7.98 5.72 3.52
N TRP A 306 -6.79 5.53 2.95
CA TRP A 306 -6.34 6.21 1.73
C TRP A 306 -7.32 6.12 0.56
N GLY A 307 -7.87 4.94 0.33
CA GLY A 307 -8.85 4.67 -0.73
C GLY A 307 -10.16 5.46 -0.59
N VAL A 308 -10.44 6.02 0.59
CA VAL A 308 -11.64 6.82 0.89
C VAL A 308 -11.31 8.29 1.01
N ILE A 309 -10.20 8.60 1.68
CA ILE A 309 -9.77 9.98 1.95
C ILE A 309 -9.50 10.71 0.65
N ARG A 310 -8.78 10.08 -0.27
CA ARG A 310 -8.37 10.69 -1.52
C ARG A 310 -9.54 11.08 -2.44
N PRO A 311 -10.48 10.19 -2.81
CA PRO A 311 -11.66 10.58 -3.60
C PRO A 311 -12.53 11.61 -2.89
N ALA A 312 -12.65 11.50 -1.56
CA ALA A 312 -13.42 12.45 -0.77
C ALA A 312 -12.78 13.85 -0.72
N ALA A 313 -11.46 13.95 -0.64
CA ALA A 313 -10.74 15.22 -0.69
C ALA A 313 -10.88 15.89 -2.05
N ILE A 314 -10.70 15.12 -3.15
CA ILE A 314 -10.87 15.61 -4.51
C ILE A 314 -12.31 16.10 -4.72
N GLY A 315 -13.32 15.29 -4.38
CA GLY A 315 -14.73 15.65 -4.55
C GLY A 315 -15.15 16.89 -3.76
N ARG A 316 -14.62 17.09 -2.55
CA ARG A 316 -14.88 18.31 -1.76
C ARG A 316 -14.26 19.56 -2.38
N TYR A 317 -13.02 19.44 -2.84
CA TYR A 317 -12.33 20.56 -3.47
C TYR A 317 -13.05 21.00 -4.74
N GLU A 318 -13.58 20.04 -5.53
CA GLU A 318 -14.36 20.34 -6.72
C GLU A 318 -15.78 20.88 -6.42
N ALA A 319 -16.44 20.38 -5.37
CA ALA A 319 -17.82 20.73 -5.05
C ALA A 319 -17.99 21.97 -4.14
N GLY A 320 -17.03 22.25 -3.27
CA GLY A 320 -17.17 23.20 -2.17
C GLY A 320 -16.52 24.56 -2.38
N GLY A 321 -16.09 24.92 -3.60
CA GLY A 321 -15.51 26.23 -3.87
C GLY A 321 -14.18 26.47 -3.17
N GLN A 322 -13.27 25.52 -3.23
CA GLN A 322 -11.85 25.73 -2.95
C GLN A 322 -11.49 26.19 -1.51
N ASP A 323 -12.14 25.66 -0.46
CA ASP A 323 -11.70 25.92 0.91
C ASP A 323 -10.33 25.24 1.18
N ARG A 324 -9.30 25.99 0.81
CA ARG A 324 -7.90 25.61 0.92
C ARG A 324 -7.48 25.36 2.37
N ALA A 325 -7.91 26.22 3.28
CA ALA A 325 -7.52 26.14 4.68
C ALA A 325 -8.04 24.86 5.34
N ALA A 326 -9.30 24.51 5.08
CA ALA A 326 -9.90 23.27 5.58
C ALA A 326 -9.18 22.02 5.04
N LEU A 327 -8.82 22.01 3.74
CA LEU A 327 -8.10 20.88 3.15
C LEU A 327 -6.71 20.69 3.77
N ILE A 328 -5.95 21.79 3.93
CA ILE A 328 -4.62 21.76 4.57
C ILE A 328 -4.75 21.28 6.02
N GLN A 329 -5.74 21.78 6.76
CA GLN A 329 -5.96 21.40 8.14
C GLN A 329 -6.32 19.91 8.29
N ASP A 330 -7.19 19.38 7.42
CA ASP A 330 -7.57 17.96 7.42
C ASP A 330 -6.35 17.08 7.05
N CYS A 331 -5.53 17.50 6.07
CA CYS A 331 -4.30 16.81 5.69
C CYS A 331 -3.30 16.78 6.87
N ASN A 332 -3.05 17.92 7.51
CA ASN A 332 -2.13 18.02 8.65
C ASN A 332 -2.57 17.15 9.82
N ARG A 333 -3.87 17.12 10.14
CA ARG A 333 -4.39 16.24 11.20
C ARG A 333 -4.15 14.76 10.91
N MET A 334 -4.33 14.34 9.65
CA MET A 334 -4.07 12.95 9.25
C MET A 334 -2.59 12.60 9.31
N VAL A 335 -1.72 13.51 8.85
CA VAL A 335 -0.27 13.34 8.95
C VAL A 335 0.16 13.26 10.42
N ASP A 336 -0.33 14.16 11.27
CA ASP A 336 -0.02 14.17 12.71
C ASP A 336 -0.48 12.89 13.40
N ALA A 337 -1.71 12.43 13.14
CA ALA A 337 -2.23 11.19 13.72
C ALA A 337 -1.37 9.96 13.32
N ASN A 338 -0.94 9.94 12.06
CA ASN A 338 -0.07 8.88 11.54
C ASN A 338 1.33 8.93 12.18
N LEU A 339 1.92 10.13 12.29
CA LEU A 339 3.23 10.32 12.91
C LEU A 339 3.22 9.95 14.40
N ILE A 340 2.14 10.23 15.13
CA ILE A 340 1.98 9.81 16.53
C ILE A 340 1.97 8.28 16.61
N ALA A 341 1.24 7.60 15.72
CA ALA A 341 1.22 6.14 15.69
C ALA A 341 2.60 5.54 15.35
N VAL A 342 3.31 6.12 14.37
CA VAL A 342 4.69 5.72 14.01
C VAL A 342 5.64 5.98 15.19
N GLY A 343 5.54 7.14 15.84
CA GLY A 343 6.34 7.49 17.02
C GLY A 343 6.14 6.52 18.19
N PHE A 344 4.90 6.08 18.42
CA PHE A 344 4.58 5.07 19.41
C PHE A 344 5.29 3.74 19.12
N VAL A 345 5.18 3.24 17.87
CA VAL A 345 5.83 1.99 17.46
C VAL A 345 7.35 2.10 17.52
N LEU A 346 7.91 3.24 17.08
CA LEU A 346 9.35 3.51 17.18
C LEU A 346 9.84 3.49 18.62
N THR A 347 9.11 4.15 19.51
CA THR A 347 9.45 4.19 20.94
C THR A 347 9.49 2.80 21.58
N LEU A 348 8.48 1.98 21.30
CA LEU A 348 8.45 0.58 21.76
C LEU A 348 9.58 -0.25 21.15
N SER A 349 9.87 -0.05 19.86
CA SER A 349 10.95 -0.78 19.18
C SER A 349 12.34 -0.39 19.71
N LEU A 350 12.53 0.86 20.11
CA LEU A 350 13.76 1.31 20.77
C LEU A 350 13.92 0.64 22.14
N ALA A 351 12.86 0.54 22.92
CA ALA A 351 12.89 -0.01 24.28
C ALA A 351 13.04 -1.54 24.31
N VAL A 352 12.24 -2.26 23.51
CA VAL A 352 12.11 -3.73 23.58
C VAL A 352 12.21 -4.44 22.22
N GLY A 353 12.75 -3.78 21.20
CA GLY A 353 12.73 -4.27 19.80
C GLY A 353 13.41 -5.62 19.58
N ASP A 354 14.50 -5.94 20.29
CA ASP A 354 15.17 -7.24 20.24
C ASP A 354 14.30 -8.36 20.82
N ALA A 355 13.65 -8.12 21.95
CA ALA A 355 12.71 -9.09 22.52
C ALA A 355 11.49 -9.28 21.61
N LEU A 356 11.00 -8.19 21.00
CA LEU A 356 9.88 -8.24 20.05
C LEU A 356 10.27 -9.06 18.81
N VAL A 357 11.39 -8.73 18.17
CA VAL A 357 11.87 -9.46 16.99
C VAL A 357 12.19 -10.91 17.33
N GLY A 358 12.85 -11.15 18.47
CA GLY A 358 13.15 -12.49 18.95
C GLY A 358 11.90 -13.34 19.19
N LEU A 359 10.88 -12.78 19.85
CA LEU A 359 9.60 -13.45 20.09
C LEU A 359 8.89 -13.77 18.77
N LEU A 360 8.78 -12.79 17.89
CA LEU A 360 8.06 -12.92 16.62
C LEU A 360 8.76 -13.87 15.63
N SER A 361 10.10 -13.97 15.69
CA SER A 361 10.89 -14.87 14.85
C SER A 361 11.26 -16.20 15.50
N ARG A 362 10.73 -16.49 16.68
CA ARG A 362 11.16 -17.65 17.51
C ARG A 362 12.69 -17.70 17.69
N GLY A 363 13.33 -16.56 17.84
CA GLY A 363 14.77 -16.43 18.04
C GLY A 363 15.61 -16.46 16.77
N GLN A 364 15.03 -16.65 15.58
CA GLN A 364 15.81 -16.77 14.34
C GLN A 364 16.49 -15.46 13.92
N PHE A 365 15.87 -14.30 14.15
CA PHE A 365 16.32 -12.99 13.67
C PHE A 365 16.56 -11.96 14.78
N THR A 366 17.07 -12.39 15.94
CA THR A 366 17.30 -11.51 17.10
C THR A 366 18.19 -10.31 16.80
N HIS A 367 19.15 -10.45 15.87
CA HIS A 367 20.06 -9.37 15.46
C HIS A 367 19.40 -8.32 14.55
N ALA A 368 18.18 -8.55 14.05
CA ALA A 368 17.51 -7.64 13.13
C ALA A 368 16.86 -6.41 13.82
N ARG A 369 17.07 -6.19 15.13
CA ARG A 369 16.61 -4.99 15.83
C ARG A 369 17.10 -3.69 15.17
N THR A 370 18.38 -3.65 14.80
CA THR A 370 18.98 -2.46 14.15
C THR A 370 18.27 -2.12 12.83
N VAL A 371 17.92 -3.15 12.06
CA VAL A 371 17.13 -3.00 10.83
C VAL A 371 15.72 -2.46 11.13
N LEU A 372 15.06 -2.98 12.19
CA LEU A 372 13.73 -2.50 12.60
C LEU A 372 13.76 -1.00 12.96
N ILE A 373 14.72 -0.60 13.80
CA ILE A 373 14.87 0.80 14.22
C ILE A 373 15.18 1.70 13.01
N ALA A 374 15.99 1.25 12.05
CA ALA A 374 16.35 2.02 10.87
C ALA A 374 15.19 2.15 9.86
N LEU A 375 14.30 1.16 9.77
CA LEU A 375 13.14 1.19 8.85
C LEU A 375 11.98 2.06 9.34
N LEU A 376 11.79 2.20 10.64
CA LEU A 376 10.64 2.93 11.20
C LEU A 376 10.60 4.42 10.81
N PRO A 377 11.71 5.17 10.76
CA PRO A 377 11.71 6.55 10.25
C PRO A 377 11.24 6.68 8.80
N ILE A 378 11.39 5.62 7.97
CA ILE A 378 10.83 5.62 6.60
C ILE A 378 9.30 5.70 6.63
N LEU A 379 8.64 5.12 7.64
CA LEU A 379 7.18 5.27 7.78
C LEU A 379 6.78 6.72 8.06
N ALA A 380 7.61 7.46 8.79
CA ALA A 380 7.37 8.88 9.03
C ALA A 380 7.56 9.70 7.73
N SER A 381 8.66 9.49 7.00
CA SER A 381 8.88 10.16 5.71
C SER A 381 7.79 9.81 4.70
N HIS A 382 7.39 8.54 4.63
CA HIS A 382 6.29 8.08 3.78
C HIS A 382 4.96 8.77 4.14
N THR A 383 4.69 8.98 5.43
CA THR A 383 3.49 9.70 5.89
C THR A 383 3.47 11.15 5.39
N ILE A 384 4.59 11.86 5.52
CA ILE A 384 4.71 13.24 5.05
C ILE A 384 4.56 13.28 3.53
N ARG A 385 5.24 12.38 2.81
CA ARG A 385 5.12 12.23 1.36
C ARG A 385 3.68 12.01 0.90
N ARG A 386 2.90 11.17 1.60
CA ARG A 386 1.47 10.95 1.32
C ARG A 386 0.64 12.22 1.51
N GLY A 387 0.94 13.05 2.51
CA GLY A 387 0.32 14.35 2.69
C GLY A 387 0.58 15.28 1.50
N VAL A 388 1.84 15.38 1.08
CA VAL A 388 2.24 16.17 -0.11
C VAL A 388 1.59 15.63 -1.39
N GLU A 389 1.57 14.31 -1.58
CA GLU A 389 0.90 13.64 -2.71
C GLU A 389 -0.58 14.01 -2.79
N LEU A 390 -1.31 13.90 -1.66
CA LEU A 390 -2.72 14.26 -1.60
C LEU A 390 -2.95 15.70 -2.06
N MET A 391 -2.17 16.63 -1.52
CA MET A 391 -2.27 18.06 -1.86
C MET A 391 -1.94 18.31 -3.33
N ALA A 392 -0.88 17.70 -3.86
CA ALA A 392 -0.48 17.86 -5.25
C ALA A 392 -1.56 17.35 -6.23
N TYR A 393 -2.18 16.21 -5.93
CA TYR A 393 -3.21 15.63 -6.80
C TYR A 393 -4.54 16.36 -6.74
N VAL A 394 -5.00 16.75 -5.53
CA VAL A 394 -6.22 17.55 -5.39
C VAL A 394 -6.14 18.85 -6.19
N ARG A 395 -4.96 19.44 -6.28
CA ARG A 395 -4.71 20.71 -6.99
C ARG A 395 -4.31 20.55 -8.45
N GLY A 396 -4.31 19.32 -8.99
CA GLY A 396 -3.91 19.06 -10.37
C GLY A 396 -2.42 19.26 -10.67
N ARG A 397 -1.57 19.28 -9.64
CA ARG A 397 -0.11 19.51 -9.71
C ARG A 397 0.70 18.22 -9.86
N SER A 398 0.18 17.21 -10.53
CA SER A 398 0.87 15.93 -10.73
C SER A 398 2.24 16.06 -11.42
N GLY A 399 2.43 17.08 -12.28
CA GLY A 399 3.70 17.33 -12.96
C GLY A 399 4.80 17.81 -12.02
N ASP A 400 4.47 18.63 -11.00
CA ASP A 400 5.43 19.09 -9.99
C ASP A 400 5.86 17.95 -9.08
N PHE A 401 4.90 17.10 -8.71
CA PHE A 401 5.15 15.89 -7.97
C PHE A 401 6.06 14.92 -8.74
N ALA A 402 5.83 14.76 -10.05
CA ALA A 402 6.67 13.93 -10.92
C ALA A 402 8.11 14.46 -11.03
N ARG A 403 8.28 15.79 -11.11
CA ARG A 403 9.62 16.40 -11.12
C ARG A 403 10.35 16.18 -9.80
N ALA A 404 9.68 16.35 -8.67
CA ALA A 404 10.27 16.07 -7.37
C ALA A 404 10.68 14.60 -7.22
N ALA A 405 9.92 13.65 -7.80
CA ALA A 405 10.22 12.23 -7.73
C ALA A 405 11.56 11.84 -8.35
N VAL A 406 12.16 12.70 -9.18
CA VAL A 406 13.53 12.49 -9.74
C VAL A 406 14.56 12.35 -8.60
N ALA A 407 14.35 12.97 -7.44
CA ALA A 407 15.23 12.80 -6.27
C ALA A 407 15.33 11.33 -5.82
N CYS A 408 14.32 10.50 -6.09
CA CYS A 408 14.33 9.08 -5.74
C CYS A 408 15.41 8.28 -6.50
N LEU A 409 15.93 8.79 -7.63
CA LEU A 409 17.06 8.18 -8.36
C LEU A 409 18.33 8.09 -7.51
N LEU A 410 18.46 8.90 -6.47
CA LEU A 410 19.62 8.86 -5.57
C LEU A 410 19.60 7.64 -4.62
N ALA A 411 18.43 7.05 -4.36
CA ALA A 411 18.31 5.98 -3.38
C ALA A 411 19.11 4.72 -3.75
N PRO A 412 19.02 4.12 -4.95
CA PRO A 412 19.75 2.90 -5.27
C PRO A 412 21.27 3.05 -5.18
N PRO A 413 21.94 4.04 -5.82
CA PRO A 413 23.39 4.17 -5.73
C PRO A 413 23.86 4.46 -4.30
N LEU A 414 23.12 5.28 -3.54
CA LEU A 414 23.45 5.56 -2.15
C LEU A 414 23.26 4.32 -1.28
N THR A 415 22.20 3.53 -1.51
CA THR A 415 22.00 2.24 -0.83
C THR A 415 23.16 1.29 -1.08
N VAL A 416 23.60 1.12 -2.34
CA VAL A 416 24.74 0.27 -2.67
C VAL A 416 26.02 0.77 -1.98
N LEU A 417 26.25 2.08 -1.94
CA LEU A 417 27.38 2.67 -1.25
C LEU A 417 27.36 2.38 0.25
N LEU A 418 26.22 2.58 0.92
CA LEU A 418 26.07 2.34 2.35
C LEU A 418 26.15 0.85 2.70
N LEU A 419 25.66 -0.05 1.85
CA LEU A 419 25.76 -1.50 2.07
C LEU A 419 27.20 -2.02 2.01
N ARG A 420 28.17 -1.24 1.51
CA ARG A 420 29.60 -1.60 1.60
C ARG A 420 30.11 -1.69 3.04
N THR A 421 29.40 -1.11 4.00
CA THR A 421 29.71 -1.27 5.44
C THR A 421 29.44 -2.68 5.95
N GLY A 422 28.75 -3.53 5.19
CA GLY A 422 28.33 -4.88 5.61
C GLY A 422 27.04 -4.89 6.45
N GLU A 423 26.47 -3.73 6.76
CA GLU A 423 25.30 -3.61 7.66
C GLU A 423 24.00 -3.39 6.89
N PRO A 424 23.03 -4.32 6.96
CA PRO A 424 21.74 -4.16 6.27
C PRO A 424 20.92 -2.98 6.82
N ALA A 425 21.15 -2.56 8.07
CA ALA A 425 20.52 -1.39 8.67
C ALA A 425 20.95 -0.05 8.04
N ALA A 426 21.99 -0.04 7.21
CA ALA A 426 22.45 1.15 6.50
C ALA A 426 21.55 1.51 5.29
N ALA A 427 20.90 0.52 4.66
CA ALA A 427 20.05 0.74 3.49
C ALA A 427 18.91 1.75 3.71
N PRO A 428 18.16 1.73 4.82
CA PRO A 428 17.11 2.68 5.10
C PRO A 428 17.55 4.16 5.11
N PHE A 429 18.79 4.46 5.47
CA PHE A 429 19.28 5.84 5.49
C PHE A 429 19.37 6.45 4.08
N ALA A 430 19.73 5.66 3.07
CA ALA A 430 19.71 6.12 1.68
C ALA A 430 18.32 6.57 1.24
N VAL A 431 17.31 5.80 1.64
CA VAL A 431 15.91 6.10 1.34
C VAL A 431 15.46 7.36 2.07
N LEU A 432 15.82 7.54 3.34
CA LEU A 432 15.48 8.75 4.09
C LEU A 432 16.07 10.01 3.46
N VAL A 433 17.31 9.94 2.95
CA VAL A 433 17.95 11.06 2.23
C VAL A 433 17.18 11.37 0.94
N ALA A 434 16.89 10.37 0.13
CA ALA A 434 16.17 10.53 -1.13
C ALA A 434 14.72 11.05 -0.91
N ASP A 435 14.00 10.48 0.06
CA ASP A 435 12.66 10.93 0.44
C ASP A 435 12.68 12.37 0.99
N GLY A 436 13.68 12.72 1.80
CA GLY A 436 13.86 14.07 2.33
C GLY A 436 14.05 15.10 1.21
N LEU A 437 14.91 14.79 0.23
CA LEU A 437 15.10 15.61 -0.96
C LEU A 437 13.82 15.71 -1.79
N PHE A 438 13.14 14.61 -2.01
CA PHE A 438 11.87 14.57 -2.70
C PHE A 438 10.83 15.50 -2.03
N ILE A 439 10.62 15.34 -0.72
CA ILE A 439 9.67 16.15 0.05
C ILE A 439 10.04 17.63 -0.05
N MET A 440 11.32 17.97 0.13
CA MET A 440 11.81 19.35 0.02
C MET A 440 11.56 19.93 -1.37
N MET A 441 11.86 19.19 -2.45
CA MET A 441 11.62 19.63 -3.83
C MET A 441 10.12 19.82 -4.11
N ALA A 442 9.29 18.89 -3.66
CA ALA A 442 7.84 18.96 -3.84
C ALA A 442 7.23 20.17 -3.10
N LEU A 443 7.64 20.41 -1.85
CA LEU A 443 7.19 21.56 -1.06
C LEU A 443 7.63 22.88 -1.69
N ARG A 444 8.89 23.01 -2.14
CA ARG A 444 9.37 24.20 -2.84
C ARG A 444 8.60 24.46 -4.14
N ALA A 445 8.30 23.42 -4.92
CA ALA A 445 7.52 23.55 -6.15
C ALA A 445 6.08 24.03 -5.87
N MET A 446 5.49 23.57 -4.77
CA MET A 446 4.16 24.03 -4.35
C MET A 446 4.19 25.46 -3.83
N ASP A 447 5.19 25.82 -3.04
CA ASP A 447 5.38 27.16 -2.51
C ASP A 447 5.62 28.20 -3.64
N ALA A 448 6.48 27.88 -4.60
CA ALA A 448 6.70 28.71 -5.79
C ALA A 448 5.44 28.95 -6.62
N ALA A 449 4.44 28.06 -6.48
CA ALA A 449 3.13 28.20 -7.11
C ALA A 449 2.12 28.98 -6.25
N GLY A 450 2.53 29.53 -5.12
CA GLY A 450 1.66 30.21 -4.16
C GLY A 450 0.80 29.23 -3.33
N GLU A 451 1.22 27.98 -3.24
CA GLU A 451 0.45 26.90 -2.65
C GLU A 451 1.18 26.23 -1.49
N SER A 452 1.74 27.03 -0.58
CA SER A 452 2.46 26.55 0.60
C SER A 452 1.62 25.58 1.44
N ILE A 453 2.27 24.55 1.97
CA ILE A 453 1.73 23.63 2.97
C ILE A 453 2.47 23.89 4.26
N ASP A 454 1.78 24.42 5.25
CA ASP A 454 2.36 24.67 6.57
C ASP A 454 2.14 23.44 7.45
N PHE A 455 3.17 22.61 7.53
CA PHE A 455 3.20 21.52 8.51
C PHE A 455 3.53 22.04 9.91
N ASN A 456 2.93 21.44 10.93
CA ASN A 456 3.17 21.81 12.32
C ASN A 456 4.48 21.21 12.85
N VAL A 457 5.63 21.76 12.39
CA VAL A 457 6.98 21.29 12.76
C VAL A 457 7.20 21.33 14.27
N HIS A 458 6.65 22.33 14.99
CA HIS A 458 6.73 22.40 16.45
C HIS A 458 6.06 21.21 17.14
N ARG A 459 4.95 20.73 16.58
CA ARG A 459 4.27 19.53 17.09
C ARG A 459 5.12 18.28 16.86
N TRP A 460 5.80 18.21 15.73
CA TRP A 460 6.71 17.10 15.41
C TRP A 460 7.94 17.10 16.32
N GLY A 461 8.48 18.28 16.66
CA GLY A 461 9.56 18.40 17.65
C GLY A 461 9.14 17.90 19.05
N ARG A 462 7.92 18.24 19.49
CA ARG A 462 7.34 17.72 20.73
C ARG A 462 7.13 16.20 20.68
N LEU A 463 6.71 15.67 19.52
CA LEU A 463 6.59 14.23 19.32
C LEU A 463 7.95 13.52 19.43
N ALA A 464 8.98 14.05 18.77
CA ALA A 464 10.33 13.50 18.85
C ALA A 464 10.84 13.50 20.30
N LEU A 465 10.63 14.58 21.06
CA LEU A 465 10.96 14.64 22.47
C LEU A 465 10.19 13.58 23.29
N THR A 466 8.90 13.41 23.01
CA THR A 466 8.09 12.36 23.65
C THR A 466 8.66 10.96 23.39
N CYS A 467 9.04 10.68 22.13
CA CYS A 467 9.65 9.40 21.76
C CYS A 467 10.96 9.15 22.53
N VAL A 468 11.84 10.16 22.57
CA VAL A 468 13.13 10.05 23.26
C VAL A 468 12.94 9.80 24.74
N LEU A 469 12.12 10.61 25.42
CA LEU A 469 11.89 10.47 26.88
C LEU A 469 11.28 9.10 27.24
N ALA A 470 10.27 8.66 26.50
CA ALA A 470 9.65 7.37 26.76
C ALA A 470 10.58 6.19 26.41
N ALA A 471 11.38 6.28 25.35
CA ALA A 471 12.36 5.26 25.00
C ALA A 471 13.49 5.17 26.06
N CYS A 472 13.99 6.32 26.54
CA CYS A 472 14.99 6.35 27.62
C CYS A 472 14.47 5.67 28.90
N LEU A 473 13.20 5.89 29.27
CA LEU A 473 12.57 5.21 30.39
C LEU A 473 12.55 3.69 30.17
N GLY A 474 12.13 3.24 28.99
CA GLY A 474 12.08 1.81 28.66
C GLY A 474 13.46 1.14 28.69
N LEU A 475 14.47 1.81 28.14
CA LEU A 475 15.86 1.33 28.19
C LEU A 475 16.41 1.27 29.61
N ALA A 476 16.13 2.29 30.43
CA ALA A 476 16.53 2.31 31.83
C ALA A 476 15.87 1.17 32.63
N LEU A 477 14.58 0.96 32.46
CA LEU A 477 13.87 -0.15 33.11
C LEU A 477 14.46 -1.50 32.71
N ARG A 478 14.80 -1.67 31.45
CA ARG A 478 15.36 -2.91 30.95
C ARG A 478 16.79 -3.16 31.43
N SER A 479 17.60 -2.11 31.60
CA SER A 479 18.94 -2.24 32.20
C SER A 479 18.90 -2.61 33.67
N LEU A 480 17.87 -2.15 34.39
CA LEU A 480 17.67 -2.47 35.81
C LEU A 480 17.10 -3.89 36.01
N TRP A 481 16.26 -4.36 35.09
CA TRP A 481 15.62 -5.69 35.17
C TRP A 481 15.76 -6.45 33.84
N PRO A 482 16.89 -7.13 33.59
CA PRO A 482 17.16 -7.84 32.33
C PRO A 482 16.42 -9.19 32.20
N SER A 483 15.33 -9.39 32.91
CA SER A 483 14.50 -10.60 32.87
C SER A 483 13.36 -10.48 31.87
N GLN A 484 12.67 -11.60 31.56
CA GLN A 484 11.48 -11.59 30.73
C GLN A 484 10.36 -10.74 31.34
N THR A 485 10.16 -10.81 32.64
CA THR A 485 9.21 -9.96 33.37
C THR A 485 9.57 -8.49 33.27
N GLY A 486 10.86 -8.15 33.38
CA GLY A 486 11.37 -6.79 33.19
C GLY A 486 11.11 -6.28 31.76
N THR A 487 11.22 -7.14 30.76
CA THR A 487 10.89 -6.78 29.37
C THR A 487 9.41 -6.47 29.17
N VAL A 488 8.50 -7.27 29.74
CA VAL A 488 7.05 -7.00 29.71
C VAL A 488 6.73 -5.70 30.45
N LEU A 489 7.34 -5.47 31.62
CA LEU A 489 7.16 -4.25 32.36
C LEU A 489 7.67 -3.02 31.59
N ALA A 490 8.86 -3.13 30.98
CA ALA A 490 9.42 -2.08 30.12
C ALA A 490 8.49 -1.76 28.95
N PHE A 491 7.91 -2.77 28.29
CA PHE A 491 6.92 -2.56 27.22
C PHE A 491 5.70 -1.78 27.70
N LEU A 492 5.08 -2.21 28.80
CA LEU A 492 3.87 -1.59 29.34
C LEU A 492 4.14 -0.16 29.84
N LEU A 493 5.22 0.04 30.60
CA LEU A 493 5.56 1.35 31.16
C LEU A 493 6.02 2.34 30.08
N THR A 494 6.78 1.88 29.08
CA THR A 494 7.16 2.72 27.93
C THR A 494 5.93 3.17 27.14
N GLY A 495 5.02 2.25 26.85
CA GLY A 495 3.76 2.56 26.14
C GLY A 495 2.89 3.55 26.92
N SER A 496 2.74 3.32 28.24
CA SER A 496 1.99 4.21 29.12
C SER A 496 2.64 5.59 29.22
N ALA A 497 3.96 5.65 29.39
CA ALA A 497 4.71 6.90 29.43
C ALA A 497 4.57 7.70 28.14
N PHE A 498 4.66 7.03 26.97
CA PHE A 498 4.42 7.68 25.69
C PHE A 498 3.02 8.34 25.63
N VAL A 499 1.98 7.60 26.02
CA VAL A 499 0.60 8.12 26.00
C VAL A 499 0.42 9.30 26.96
N LEU A 500 0.98 9.21 28.17
CA LEU A 500 0.91 10.28 29.17
C LEU A 500 1.68 11.53 28.71
N LEU A 501 2.89 11.36 28.17
CA LEU A 501 3.69 12.47 27.64
C LEU A 501 3.02 13.08 26.39
N ALA A 502 2.47 12.26 25.51
CA ALA A 502 1.73 12.74 24.34
C ALA A 502 0.51 13.59 24.73
N ARG A 503 -0.20 13.24 25.81
CA ARG A 503 -1.26 14.06 26.40
C ARG A 503 -0.69 15.36 27.01
N LYS A 504 0.36 15.28 27.80
CA LYS A 504 0.99 16.43 28.44
C LYS A 504 1.50 17.46 27.43
N PHE A 505 2.07 17.00 26.31
CA PHE A 505 2.55 17.88 25.23
C PHE A 505 1.47 18.25 24.21
N THR A 506 0.19 18.00 24.52
CA THR A 506 -0.95 18.33 23.65
C THR A 506 -0.86 17.74 22.23
N LEU A 507 -0.21 16.57 22.11
CA LEU A 507 -0.16 15.83 20.85
C LEU A 507 -1.48 15.08 20.59
N ILE A 508 -2.19 14.71 21.65
CA ILE A 508 -3.49 14.05 21.61
C ILE A 508 -4.51 15.02 22.23
N ASP A 509 -5.12 15.85 21.41
CA ASP A 509 -6.22 16.70 21.84
C ASP A 509 -7.54 15.92 21.70
N ALA A 510 -8.26 15.76 22.83
CA ALA A 510 -9.53 15.05 22.86
C ALA A 510 -10.58 15.69 21.93
N THR A 511 -10.54 17.01 21.74
CA THR A 511 -11.44 17.75 20.86
C THR A 511 -11.12 17.50 19.38
N GLU A 512 -9.85 17.38 19.00
CA GLU A 512 -9.45 17.04 17.64
C GLU A 512 -9.83 15.58 17.30
N TRP A 513 -9.64 14.64 18.22
CA TRP A 513 -10.03 13.25 18.05
C TRP A 513 -11.55 13.07 18.01
N SER A 514 -12.30 13.78 18.83
CA SER A 514 -13.76 13.77 18.76
C SER A 514 -14.26 14.33 17.41
N ARG A 515 -13.61 15.37 16.90
CA ARG A 515 -13.91 15.94 15.56
C ARG A 515 -13.54 14.99 14.43
N LEU A 516 -12.41 14.29 14.50
CA LEU A 516 -12.05 13.21 13.57
C LEU A 516 -13.07 12.07 13.61
N GLY A 517 -13.49 11.66 14.80
CA GLY A 517 -14.55 10.68 15.00
C GLY A 517 -15.92 11.19 14.49
N HIS A 518 -16.20 12.46 14.65
CA HIS A 518 -17.42 13.10 14.13
C HIS A 518 -17.36 13.26 12.60
N PHE A 519 -16.19 13.61 12.05
CA PHE A 519 -15.92 13.66 10.62
C PHE A 519 -16.11 12.29 9.95
N MET A 520 -15.63 11.24 10.58
CA MET A 520 -15.87 9.87 10.11
C MET A 520 -17.33 9.45 10.25
N ARG A 521 -18.01 9.84 11.35
CA ARG A 521 -19.43 9.52 11.58
C ARG A 521 -20.41 10.38 10.79
N SER A 522 -20.16 11.67 10.64
CA SER A 522 -21.06 12.56 9.90
C SER A 522 -21.05 12.26 8.40
N ARG A 523 -19.94 11.77 7.86
CA ARG A 523 -19.85 11.32 6.47
C ARG A 523 -20.42 9.93 6.22
N VAL A 524 -20.57 9.17 7.28
CA VAL A 524 -21.31 7.90 7.25
C VAL A 524 -22.83 8.16 7.27
N ARG A 525 -23.28 9.37 7.69
CA ARG A 525 -24.70 9.77 7.75
C ARG A 525 -25.16 10.64 6.58
N ALA A 526 -24.26 11.30 5.85
CA ALA A 526 -24.55 12.04 4.62
C ALA A 526 -24.36 11.16 3.39
#